data_d6664b147bbffd40a73467ed2ab545ad
#
_entry.id   d6664b147bbffd40a73467ed2ab545ad
#
_cell.length_a   1.000
_cell.length_b   1.000
_cell.length_c   1.000
_cell.angle_alpha   90.00
_cell.angle_beta   90.00
_cell.angle_gamma   90.00
#
_symmetry.space_group_name_H-M   'P 1'
#
loop_
_entity.id
_entity.type
_entity.pdbx_description
1 polymer ?
#
loop_
_entity_poly.entity_id
_entity_poly.type
_entity_poly.pdbx_seq_one_letter_code
_entity_poly.pdbx_strand_id
1 'polypeptide(L)'
;MTILVFFIVHWYLSLFTQTFFLHRYVSHGMFKMNIFWERCFFILTFISQGSSFLNPAAYGIMHRKHHAYSDTKKDPHSPMLFKNPVKFMLETFYFYSKTIASSKNLNLKKKDLPTWSFIENLGESLIIRVCFIFFYVLFYLEFSTANWQYFLIPVHILMGPIHGFIVNWFGHKT
;
A
#
# COMPACT_ATOMS: atom_id res chain seq x y z
N MET A 1 18.28 19.72 3.97
CA MET A 1 18.73 18.34 4.28
C MET A 1 17.62 17.49 4.93
N THR A 2 16.90 17.99 5.92
CA THR A 2 15.84 17.29 6.69
C THR A 2 14.77 16.66 5.79
N ILE A 3 14.23 17.39 4.82
CA ILE A 3 13.21 16.90 3.88
C ILE A 3 13.70 15.69 3.08
N LEU A 4 14.93 15.74 2.58
CA LEU A 4 15.47 14.61 1.80
C LEU A 4 15.66 13.35 2.67
N VAL A 5 16.15 13.52 3.90
CA VAL A 5 16.28 12.40 4.84
C VAL A 5 14.91 11.81 5.15
N PHE A 6 13.92 12.66 5.46
CA PHE A 6 12.55 12.22 5.71
C PHE A 6 11.97 11.47 4.51
N PHE A 7 12.14 12.01 3.28
CA PHE A 7 11.66 11.38 2.06
C PHE A 7 12.30 9.99 1.85
N ILE A 8 13.64 9.90 1.95
CA ILE A 8 14.38 8.65 1.74
C ILE A 8 13.97 7.60 2.79
N VAL A 9 13.91 7.98 4.07
CA VAL A 9 13.52 7.06 5.14
C VAL A 9 12.08 6.56 4.93
N HIS A 10 11.14 7.47 4.65
CA HIS A 10 9.75 7.10 4.41
C HIS A 10 9.60 6.21 3.18
N TRP A 11 10.29 6.53 2.06
CA TRP A 11 10.30 5.73 0.85
C TRP A 11 10.74 4.29 1.11
N TYR A 12 11.92 4.12 1.69
CA TYR A 12 12.47 2.78 1.90
C TYR A 12 11.74 2.00 3.01
N LEU A 13 11.25 2.66 4.03
CA LEU A 13 10.48 2.00 5.09
C LEU A 13 9.12 1.51 4.55
N SER A 14 8.43 2.32 3.75
CA SER A 14 7.19 1.92 3.08
C SER A 14 7.43 0.79 2.08
N LEU A 15 8.50 0.87 1.27
CA LEU A 15 8.87 -0.20 0.35
C LEU A 15 9.21 -1.50 1.10
N PHE A 16 9.94 -1.41 2.18
CA PHE A 16 10.28 -2.56 3.03
C PHE A 16 9.03 -3.23 3.58
N THR A 17 8.12 -2.48 4.19
CA THR A 17 6.88 -3.06 4.75
C THR A 17 5.99 -3.64 3.66
N GLN A 18 5.93 -3.03 2.49
CA GLN A 18 5.16 -3.57 1.36
C GLN A 18 5.76 -4.87 0.83
N THR A 19 7.08 -4.94 0.67
CA THR A 19 7.75 -6.14 0.13
C THR A 19 7.88 -7.25 1.17
N PHE A 20 8.25 -6.94 2.39
CA PHE A 20 8.49 -7.94 3.43
C PHE A 20 7.17 -8.40 4.06
N PHE A 21 6.35 -7.47 4.55
CA PHE A 21 5.14 -7.81 5.27
C PHE A 21 3.96 -8.11 4.33
N LEU A 22 3.55 -7.16 3.48
CA LEU A 22 2.36 -7.35 2.65
C LEU A 22 2.57 -8.42 1.56
N HIS A 23 3.72 -8.39 0.89
CA HIS A 23 3.97 -9.30 -0.22
C HIS A 23 4.40 -10.69 0.27
N ARG A 24 5.53 -10.80 0.98
CA ARG A 24 6.09 -12.11 1.34
C ARG A 24 5.34 -12.80 2.47
N TYR A 25 4.98 -12.07 3.53
CA TYR A 25 4.29 -12.68 4.66
C TYR A 25 2.79 -12.85 4.40
N VAL A 26 2.06 -11.74 4.14
CA VAL A 26 0.60 -11.77 4.01
C VAL A 26 0.17 -12.49 2.73
N SER A 27 0.75 -12.14 1.58
CA SER A 27 0.28 -12.69 0.29
C SER A 27 0.78 -14.10 0.05
N HIS A 28 2.08 -14.33 0.23
CA HIS A 28 2.70 -15.62 -0.12
C HIS A 28 2.87 -16.58 1.06
N GLY A 29 2.77 -16.12 2.31
CA GLY A 29 2.98 -16.99 3.49
C GLY A 29 4.36 -17.64 3.53
N MET A 30 5.40 -16.94 3.01
CA MET A 30 6.76 -17.50 2.85
C MET A 30 7.41 -17.86 4.18
N PHE A 31 6.94 -17.30 5.27
CA PHE A 31 7.42 -17.58 6.63
C PHE A 31 6.30 -17.34 7.64
N LYS A 32 6.53 -17.80 8.87
CA LYS A 32 5.59 -17.62 10.00
C LYS A 32 6.13 -16.60 10.97
N MET A 33 5.25 -15.77 11.52
CA MET A 33 5.53 -14.88 12.64
C MET A 33 4.72 -15.28 13.86
N ASN A 34 5.26 -15.03 15.06
CA ASN A 34 4.41 -15.04 16.25
C ASN A 34 3.56 -13.76 16.28
N ILE A 35 2.53 -13.75 17.11
CA ILE A 35 1.55 -12.66 17.16
C ILE A 35 2.19 -11.31 17.53
N PHE A 36 3.24 -11.29 18.35
CA PHE A 36 3.93 -10.07 18.73
C PHE A 36 4.55 -9.39 17.51
N TRP A 37 5.38 -10.12 16.74
CA TRP A 37 6.01 -9.58 15.53
C TRP A 37 5.00 -9.24 14.45
N GLU A 38 3.95 -10.04 14.29
CA GLU A 38 2.87 -9.71 13.37
C GLU A 38 2.24 -8.36 13.69
N ARG A 39 1.93 -8.09 14.98
CA ARG A 39 1.38 -6.80 15.42
C ARG A 39 2.37 -5.65 15.23
N CYS A 40 3.66 -5.87 15.51
CA CYS A 40 4.70 -4.89 15.22
C CYS A 40 4.72 -4.50 13.74
N PHE A 41 4.63 -5.47 12.83
CA PHE A 41 4.60 -5.21 11.39
C PHE A 41 3.30 -4.57 10.91
N PHE A 42 2.16 -4.87 11.52
CA PHE A 42 0.92 -4.13 11.24
C PHE A 42 1.08 -2.63 11.57
N ILE A 43 1.59 -2.31 12.76
CA ILE A 43 1.84 -0.92 13.19
C ILE A 43 2.88 -0.26 12.28
N LEU A 44 3.99 -0.94 12.01
CA LEU A 44 5.05 -0.42 11.16
C LEU A 44 4.53 -0.11 9.75
N THR A 45 3.72 -1.00 9.17
CA THR A 45 3.08 -0.80 7.87
C THR A 45 2.11 0.38 7.90
N PHE A 46 1.30 0.49 8.96
CA PHE A 46 0.38 1.62 9.13
C PHE A 46 1.11 2.96 9.18
N ILE A 47 2.18 3.06 9.97
CA ILE A 47 2.97 4.30 10.11
C ILE A 47 3.73 4.60 8.80
N SER A 48 4.37 3.60 8.21
CA SER A 48 5.23 3.78 7.04
C SER A 48 4.47 4.02 5.74
N GLN A 49 3.22 3.60 5.62
CA GLN A 49 2.38 3.89 4.46
C GLN A 49 1.45 5.10 4.69
N GLY A 50 1.21 5.46 5.94
CA GLY A 50 0.47 6.65 6.35
C GLY A 50 -0.87 6.81 5.64
N SER A 51 -1.06 7.94 4.93
CA SER A 51 -2.30 8.26 4.19
C SER A 51 -2.66 7.24 3.11
N SER A 52 -1.68 6.48 2.61
CA SER A 52 -1.87 5.45 1.57
C SER A 52 -1.85 4.03 2.12
N PHE A 53 -2.12 3.84 3.40
CA PHE A 53 -2.15 2.51 4.03
C PHE A 53 -2.93 1.50 3.19
N LEU A 54 -2.28 0.40 2.88
CA LEU A 54 -2.86 -0.74 2.18
C LEU A 54 -3.30 -1.78 3.21
N ASN A 55 -4.60 -2.05 3.25
CA ASN A 55 -5.16 -3.10 4.10
C ASN A 55 -4.51 -4.45 3.78
N PRO A 56 -3.85 -5.13 4.73
CA PRO A 56 -3.10 -6.34 4.47
C PRO A 56 -3.93 -7.48 3.88
N ALA A 57 -5.16 -7.68 4.39
CA ALA A 57 -6.05 -8.71 3.87
C ALA A 57 -6.49 -8.42 2.42
N ALA A 58 -6.87 -7.17 2.12
CA ALA A 58 -7.26 -6.77 0.77
C ALA A 58 -6.09 -6.87 -0.21
N TYR A 59 -4.90 -6.45 0.21
CA TYR A 59 -3.66 -6.58 -0.57
C TYR A 59 -3.37 -8.06 -0.88
N GLY A 60 -3.40 -8.94 0.13
CA GLY A 60 -3.15 -10.36 -0.04
C GLY A 60 -4.15 -11.04 -0.98
N ILE A 61 -5.45 -10.72 -0.87
CA ILE A 61 -6.49 -11.24 -1.78
C ILE A 61 -6.22 -10.81 -3.22
N MET A 62 -5.96 -9.52 -3.44
CA MET A 62 -5.70 -9.01 -4.80
C MET A 62 -4.44 -9.61 -5.40
N HIS A 63 -3.38 -9.67 -4.62
CA HIS A 63 -2.10 -10.20 -5.06
C HIS A 63 -2.18 -11.69 -5.42
N ARG A 64 -2.82 -12.51 -4.59
CA ARG A 64 -3.08 -13.93 -4.89
C ARG A 64 -3.96 -14.09 -6.15
N LYS A 65 -4.94 -13.21 -6.34
CA LYS A 65 -5.77 -13.22 -7.54
C LYS A 65 -4.97 -12.84 -8.79
N HIS A 66 -4.05 -11.88 -8.67
CA HIS A 66 -3.12 -11.53 -9.74
C HIS A 66 -2.28 -12.75 -10.15
N HIS A 67 -1.64 -13.44 -9.21
CA HIS A 67 -0.88 -14.65 -9.52
C HIS A 67 -1.72 -15.77 -10.14
N ALA A 68 -2.96 -15.94 -9.69
CA ALA A 68 -3.86 -16.99 -10.22
C ALA A 68 -4.35 -16.70 -11.66
N TYR A 69 -4.39 -15.44 -12.07
CA TYR A 69 -4.96 -15.02 -13.35
C TYR A 69 -4.06 -14.05 -14.12
N SER A 70 -2.75 -14.07 -13.85
CA SER A 70 -1.78 -13.14 -14.44
C SER A 70 -2.04 -12.89 -15.93
N ASP A 71 -2.11 -11.61 -16.27
CA ASP A 71 -2.26 -11.09 -17.65
C ASP A 71 -3.54 -11.53 -18.39
N THR A 72 -4.51 -12.09 -17.68
CA THR A 72 -5.85 -12.35 -18.22
C THR A 72 -6.83 -11.22 -17.87
N LYS A 73 -8.02 -11.21 -18.50
CA LYS A 73 -9.10 -10.27 -18.18
C LYS A 73 -9.63 -10.36 -16.73
N LYS A 74 -9.28 -11.42 -16.01
CA LYS A 74 -9.66 -11.62 -14.59
C LYS A 74 -8.63 -11.07 -13.61
N ASP A 75 -7.46 -10.67 -14.11
CA ASP A 75 -6.40 -10.08 -13.31
C ASP A 75 -6.80 -8.68 -12.84
N PRO A 76 -6.83 -8.40 -11.52
CA PRO A 76 -7.28 -7.11 -11.00
C PRO A 76 -6.30 -5.95 -11.27
N HIS A 77 -5.06 -6.24 -11.65
CA HIS A 77 -4.03 -5.21 -11.87
C HIS A 77 -2.92 -5.65 -12.85
N SER A 78 -3.31 -6.25 -13.98
CA SER A 78 -2.36 -6.52 -15.05
C SER A 78 -2.08 -5.25 -15.87
N PRO A 79 -0.83 -4.81 -15.98
CA PRO A 79 -0.45 -3.69 -16.84
C PRO A 79 -0.55 -4.02 -18.33
N MET A 80 -0.59 -5.31 -18.69
CA MET A 80 -0.73 -5.77 -20.10
C MET A 80 -2.10 -5.42 -20.69
N LEU A 81 -3.12 -5.25 -19.85
CA LEU A 81 -4.48 -4.88 -20.26
C LEU A 81 -4.63 -3.39 -20.55
N PHE A 82 -3.64 -2.56 -20.19
CA PHE A 82 -3.74 -1.11 -20.26
C PHE A 82 -2.56 -0.49 -21.01
N LYS A 83 -2.87 0.40 -21.97
CA LYS A 83 -1.86 1.23 -22.64
C LYS A 83 -1.51 2.49 -21.85
N ASN A 84 -2.40 2.93 -20.97
CA ASN A 84 -2.29 4.17 -20.20
C ASN A 84 -2.05 3.87 -18.71
N PRO A 85 -0.94 4.35 -18.13
CA PRO A 85 -0.61 4.12 -16.72
C PRO A 85 -1.63 4.71 -15.75
N VAL A 86 -2.24 5.85 -16.08
CA VAL A 86 -3.27 6.48 -15.23
C VAL A 86 -4.52 5.60 -15.18
N LYS A 87 -4.97 5.08 -16.34
CA LYS A 87 -6.09 4.16 -16.40
C LYS A 87 -5.81 2.88 -15.61
N PHE A 88 -4.61 2.33 -15.74
CA PHE A 88 -4.18 1.18 -14.94
C PHE A 88 -4.27 1.46 -13.43
N MET A 89 -3.77 2.60 -12.97
CA MET A 89 -3.83 3.00 -11.55
C MET A 89 -5.28 3.13 -11.05
N LEU A 90 -6.15 3.78 -11.83
CA LEU A 90 -7.57 3.97 -11.47
C LEU A 90 -8.32 2.64 -11.38
N GLU A 91 -8.11 1.73 -12.32
CA GLU A 91 -8.71 0.39 -12.31
C GLU A 91 -8.19 -0.45 -11.13
N THR A 92 -6.88 -0.41 -10.87
CA THR A 92 -6.29 -1.06 -9.69
C THR A 92 -6.90 -0.53 -8.39
N PHE A 93 -7.08 0.79 -8.26
CA PHE A 93 -7.73 1.41 -7.11
C PHE A 93 -9.21 0.99 -6.98
N TYR A 94 -9.94 0.95 -8.09
CA TYR A 94 -11.33 0.47 -8.10
C TYR A 94 -11.43 -0.98 -7.61
N PHE A 95 -10.62 -1.89 -8.15
CA PHE A 95 -10.60 -3.29 -7.70
C PHE A 95 -10.18 -3.44 -6.24
N TYR A 96 -9.21 -2.66 -5.80
CA TYR A 96 -8.77 -2.64 -4.41
C TYR A 96 -9.90 -2.19 -3.47
N SER A 97 -10.58 -1.09 -3.78
CA SER A 97 -11.70 -0.58 -2.99
C SER A 97 -12.87 -1.58 -2.93
N LYS A 98 -13.17 -2.24 -4.05
CA LYS A 98 -14.16 -3.32 -4.11
C LYS A 98 -13.75 -4.52 -3.27
N THR A 99 -12.45 -4.85 -3.26
CA THR A 99 -11.93 -5.96 -2.44
C THR A 99 -12.05 -5.65 -0.94
N ILE A 100 -11.76 -4.43 -0.51
CA ILE A 100 -12.00 -4.00 0.88
C ILE A 100 -13.48 -4.16 1.25
N ALA A 101 -14.39 -3.63 0.44
CA ALA A 101 -15.83 -3.71 0.69
C ALA A 101 -16.32 -5.16 0.79
N SER A 102 -15.87 -6.02 -0.14
CA SER A 102 -16.25 -7.44 -0.13
C SER A 102 -15.57 -8.23 0.99
N SER A 103 -14.36 -7.89 1.39
CA SER A 103 -13.64 -8.57 2.47
C SER A 103 -14.31 -8.36 3.84
N LYS A 104 -15.02 -7.25 4.03
CA LYS A 104 -15.83 -7.00 5.24
C LYS A 104 -17.05 -7.92 5.32
N ASN A 105 -17.62 -8.30 4.16
CA ASN A 105 -18.82 -9.13 4.07
C ASN A 105 -18.54 -10.65 3.96
N LEU A 106 -17.34 -11.05 3.58
CA LEU A 106 -16.99 -12.45 3.31
C LEU A 106 -16.09 -13.01 4.42
N ASN A 107 -16.70 -13.55 5.47
CA ASN A 107 -16.02 -14.35 6.51
C ASN A 107 -15.27 -15.58 5.95
N LEU A 108 -15.40 -15.89 4.67
CA LEU A 108 -15.00 -17.17 4.09
C LEU A 108 -13.57 -17.21 3.49
N LYS A 109 -12.95 -16.08 3.16
CA LYS A 109 -11.63 -16.07 2.51
C LYS A 109 -10.47 -15.52 3.36
N LYS A 110 -10.75 -15.17 4.61
CA LYS A 110 -9.74 -14.62 5.53
C LYS A 110 -9.05 -15.67 6.41
N LYS A 111 -9.44 -16.94 6.38
CA LYS A 111 -8.98 -17.97 7.34
C LYS A 111 -7.46 -18.12 7.40
N ASP A 112 -6.76 -17.78 6.33
CA ASP A 112 -5.30 -17.93 6.21
C ASP A 112 -4.56 -16.60 6.04
N LEU A 113 -5.27 -15.46 6.14
CA LEU A 113 -4.65 -14.14 6.06
C LEU A 113 -4.57 -13.50 7.45
N PRO A 114 -3.42 -12.94 7.81
CA PRO A 114 -3.29 -12.18 9.05
C PRO A 114 -4.21 -10.95 9.01
N THR A 115 -4.92 -10.72 10.10
CA THR A 115 -5.86 -9.60 10.24
C THR A 115 -5.73 -8.95 11.60
N TRP A 116 -5.87 -7.63 11.63
CA TRP A 116 -5.99 -6.86 12.86
C TRP A 116 -6.97 -5.70 12.64
N SER A 117 -8.25 -5.95 12.90
CA SER A 117 -9.35 -5.04 12.62
C SER A 117 -9.15 -3.62 13.19
N PHE A 118 -8.47 -3.50 14.33
CA PHE A 118 -8.18 -2.18 14.93
C PHE A 118 -7.33 -1.33 13.99
N ILE A 119 -6.17 -1.82 13.58
CA ILE A 119 -5.25 -1.09 12.67
C ILE A 119 -5.83 -0.96 11.26
N GLU A 120 -6.51 -2.00 10.76
CA GLU A 120 -7.17 -1.96 9.46
C GLU A 120 -8.23 -0.86 9.40
N ASN A 121 -9.09 -0.74 10.42
CA ASN A 121 -10.10 0.30 10.49
C ASN A 121 -9.49 1.71 10.63
N LEU A 122 -8.41 1.86 11.42
CA LEU A 122 -7.68 3.13 11.49
C LEU A 122 -7.12 3.53 10.12
N GLY A 123 -6.44 2.62 9.44
CA GLY A 123 -5.82 2.90 8.14
C GLY A 123 -6.83 3.11 7.00
N GLU A 124 -8.05 2.59 7.13
CA GLU A 124 -9.15 2.85 6.21
C GLU A 124 -9.92 4.14 6.52
N SER A 125 -9.77 4.69 7.73
CA SER A 125 -10.44 5.91 8.15
C SER A 125 -9.98 7.13 7.35
N LEU A 126 -10.92 7.84 6.72
CA LEU A 126 -10.64 9.08 6.00
C LEU A 126 -10.02 10.14 6.93
N ILE A 127 -10.49 10.23 8.17
CA ILE A 127 -9.97 11.19 9.15
C ILE A 127 -8.49 10.93 9.41
N ILE A 128 -8.10 9.69 9.65
CA ILE A 128 -6.70 9.32 9.89
C ILE A 128 -5.83 9.60 8.66
N ARG A 129 -6.31 9.29 7.46
CA ARG A 129 -5.61 9.62 6.21
C ARG A 129 -5.39 11.12 6.05
N VAL A 130 -6.40 11.93 6.35
CA VAL A 130 -6.29 13.40 6.33
C VAL A 130 -5.31 13.89 7.39
N CYS A 131 -5.28 13.30 8.60
CA CYS A 131 -4.29 13.63 9.63
C CYS A 131 -2.85 13.36 9.15
N PHE A 132 -2.60 12.24 8.45
CA PHE A 132 -1.28 11.99 7.85
C PHE A 132 -0.92 13.02 6.78
N ILE A 133 -1.87 13.36 5.88
CA ILE A 133 -1.65 14.39 4.86
C ILE A 133 -1.31 15.73 5.52
N PHE A 134 -2.07 16.11 6.54
CA PHE A 134 -1.84 17.35 7.28
C PHE A 134 -0.46 17.35 7.96
N PHE A 135 -0.07 16.21 8.56
CA PHE A 135 1.28 16.04 9.13
C PHE A 135 2.36 16.24 8.06
N TYR A 136 2.23 15.66 6.87
CA TYR A 136 3.20 15.85 5.78
C TYR A 136 3.29 17.33 5.39
N VAL A 137 2.15 17.98 5.20
CA VAL A 137 2.12 19.40 4.84
C VAL A 137 2.80 20.26 5.90
N LEU A 138 2.45 20.08 7.19
CA LEU A 138 3.08 20.83 8.28
C LEU A 138 4.59 20.58 8.37
N PHE A 139 5.01 19.32 8.23
CA PHE A 139 6.43 18.97 8.23
C PHE A 139 7.19 19.66 7.11
N TYR A 140 6.59 19.74 5.92
CA TYR A 140 7.20 20.45 4.79
C TYR A 140 7.19 21.97 4.97
N LEU A 141 6.13 22.56 5.54
CA LEU A 141 6.09 24.00 5.83
C LEU A 141 7.18 24.41 6.82
N GLU A 142 7.46 23.56 7.82
CA GLU A 142 8.47 23.83 8.84
C GLU A 142 9.91 23.63 8.35
N PHE A 143 10.18 22.53 7.60
CA PHE A 143 11.54 22.09 7.30
C PHE A 143 11.97 22.28 5.86
N SER A 144 11.11 22.82 4.98
CA SER A 144 11.47 23.06 3.58
C SER A 144 12.44 24.23 3.44
N THR A 145 13.48 24.04 2.65
CA THR A 145 14.49 25.07 2.36
C THR A 145 14.45 25.54 0.90
N ALA A 146 13.62 24.88 0.06
CA ALA A 146 13.47 25.22 -1.36
C ALA A 146 12.09 24.78 -1.88
N ASN A 147 11.50 25.59 -2.77
CA ASN A 147 10.13 25.36 -3.26
C ASN A 147 9.93 24.01 -3.97
N TRP A 148 10.94 23.49 -4.66
CA TRP A 148 10.83 22.20 -5.34
C TRP A 148 10.55 21.02 -4.40
N GLN A 149 10.90 21.15 -3.11
CA GLN A 149 10.66 20.08 -2.12
C GLN A 149 9.17 19.80 -1.92
N TYR A 150 8.29 20.79 -2.09
CA TYR A 150 6.85 20.57 -1.98
C TYR A 150 6.28 19.60 -3.03
N PHE A 151 6.97 19.39 -4.15
CA PHE A 151 6.59 18.36 -5.13
C PHE A 151 6.73 16.92 -4.61
N LEU A 152 7.41 16.71 -3.48
CA LEU A 152 7.52 15.39 -2.83
C LEU A 152 6.29 15.06 -1.98
N ILE A 153 5.46 16.03 -1.58
CA ILE A 153 4.26 15.80 -0.76
C ILE A 153 3.29 14.81 -1.42
N PRO A 154 2.91 14.96 -2.70
CA PRO A 154 2.06 13.97 -3.38
C PRO A 154 2.63 12.55 -3.38
N VAL A 155 3.96 12.43 -3.42
CA VAL A 155 4.62 11.12 -3.35
C VAL A 155 4.43 10.48 -1.96
N HIS A 156 4.57 11.27 -0.88
CA HIS A 156 4.26 10.79 0.48
C HIS A 156 2.80 10.35 0.62
N ILE A 157 1.87 11.12 0.02
CA ILE A 157 0.43 10.83 0.09
C ILE A 157 0.09 9.51 -0.62
N LEU A 158 0.79 9.17 -1.69
CA LEU A 158 0.50 8.02 -2.55
C LEU A 158 1.58 6.92 -2.48
N MET A 159 2.39 6.88 -1.43
CA MET A 159 3.58 6.03 -1.30
C MET A 159 3.30 4.55 -1.61
N GLY A 160 2.30 3.95 -0.96
CA GLY A 160 1.92 2.55 -1.19
C GLY A 160 1.48 2.25 -2.62
N PRO A 161 0.50 2.99 -3.19
CA PRO A 161 0.11 2.87 -4.60
C PRO A 161 1.24 3.09 -5.60
N ILE A 162 2.16 4.04 -5.35
CA ILE A 162 3.31 4.29 -6.24
C ILE A 162 4.25 3.08 -6.27
N HIS A 163 4.58 2.49 -5.12
CA HIS A 163 5.40 1.28 -5.08
C HIS A 163 4.74 0.13 -5.84
N GLY A 164 3.44 -0.10 -5.60
CA GLY A 164 2.67 -1.11 -6.33
C GLY A 164 2.65 -0.86 -7.84
N PHE A 165 2.50 0.40 -8.25
CA PHE A 165 2.55 0.80 -9.65
C PHE A 165 3.91 0.48 -10.28
N ILE A 166 5.00 0.92 -9.66
CA ILE A 166 6.37 0.71 -10.18
C ILE A 166 6.63 -0.77 -10.40
N VAL A 167 6.36 -1.60 -9.38
CA VAL A 167 6.60 -3.04 -9.45
C VAL A 167 5.77 -3.71 -10.56
N ASN A 168 4.47 -3.43 -10.61
CA ASN A 168 3.61 -4.10 -11.59
C ASN A 168 3.80 -3.55 -13.01
N TRP A 169 3.89 -2.21 -13.17
CA TRP A 169 3.99 -1.61 -14.50
C TRP A 169 5.29 -1.93 -15.21
N PHE A 170 6.41 -1.89 -14.50
CA PHE A 170 7.72 -2.16 -15.09
C PHE A 170 8.11 -3.64 -15.03
N GLY A 171 7.66 -4.39 -14.02
CA GLY A 171 7.99 -5.81 -13.88
C GLY A 171 7.30 -6.74 -14.88
N HIS A 172 6.16 -6.34 -15.47
CA HIS A 172 5.39 -7.16 -16.43
C HIS A 172 5.55 -6.73 -17.91
N LYS A 173 6.30 -5.66 -18.18
CA LYS A 173 6.49 -5.15 -19.55
C LYS A 173 7.82 -5.55 -20.20
N THR A 174 8.53 -6.48 -19.60
CA THR A 174 9.76 -7.05 -20.18
C THR A 174 9.49 -8.29 -21.03
#